data_07a94bf313156e3b31158afe24fbceac
#
_entry.id   07a94bf313156e3b31158afe24fbceac
#
_cell.length_a   1.000
_cell.length_b   1.000
_cell.length_c   1.000
_cell.angle_alpha   90.00
_cell.angle_beta   90.00
_cell.angle_gamma   90.00
#
_symmetry.space_group_name_H-M   'P 1'
#
loop_
_entity.id
_entity.type
_entity.pdbx_description
1 polymer ?
#
loop_
_entity_poly.entity_id
_entity_poly.type
_entity_poly.pdbx_seq_one_letter_code
_entity_poly.pdbx_strand_id
1 'polypeptide(L)'
;MLVLVIGCSTTGVALQEYETTLRCDDCPALPVERVIDGDTLDTGAGRVRLFGVDTPERGEQCFNQATRALEELAGGKVKVEVGPRLRDSNGRLLYYVYTESGNSVDEILVLEGLARAWTRDGQHRDFLNGVEADALAAGTGCLWQR
;
A
#
# COMPACT_ATOMS: atom_id res chain seq x y z
N MET A 1 44.02 -29.92 6.55
CA MET A 1 43.98 -28.55 7.05
C MET A 1 42.63 -27.96 6.65
N LEU A 2 41.69 -27.97 7.60
CA LEU A 2 40.29 -27.54 7.35
C LEU A 2 40.20 -26.05 7.67
N VAL A 3 39.94 -25.21 6.71
CA VAL A 3 39.71 -23.76 6.91
C VAL A 3 38.23 -23.57 7.21
N LEU A 4 37.93 -23.30 8.45
CA LEU A 4 36.59 -22.93 8.90
C LEU A 4 36.35 -21.46 8.54
N VAL A 5 35.54 -21.21 7.51
CA VAL A 5 35.05 -19.84 7.21
C VAL A 5 33.88 -19.56 8.12
N ILE A 6 34.11 -18.76 9.16
CA ILE A 6 33.05 -18.24 10.01
C ILE A 6 32.35 -17.14 9.22
N GLY A 7 31.22 -17.47 8.60
CA GLY A 7 30.33 -16.48 8.00
C GLY A 7 29.69 -15.63 9.09
N CYS A 8 29.98 -14.34 9.08
CA CYS A 8 29.33 -13.35 9.92
C CYS A 8 27.88 -13.20 9.41
N SER A 9 26.92 -13.84 10.09
CA SER A 9 25.50 -13.58 9.88
C SER A 9 25.16 -12.24 10.46
N THR A 10 25.13 -11.20 9.62
CA THR A 10 24.44 -9.97 9.98
C THR A 10 22.96 -10.28 9.92
N THR A 11 22.31 -10.36 11.07
CA THR A 11 20.86 -10.38 11.20
C THR A 11 20.32 -9.00 10.84
N GLY A 12 20.38 -8.65 9.56
CA GLY A 12 19.57 -7.59 9.01
C GLY A 12 18.13 -8.12 8.95
N VAL A 13 17.18 -7.41 9.56
CA VAL A 13 15.76 -7.64 9.31
C VAL A 13 15.60 -7.50 7.80
N ALA A 14 15.38 -8.60 7.10
CA ALA A 14 15.07 -8.56 5.69
C ALA A 14 13.76 -7.77 5.56
N LEU A 15 13.83 -6.58 4.97
CA LEU A 15 12.64 -5.90 4.49
C LEU A 15 12.00 -6.88 3.50
N GLN A 16 10.82 -7.35 3.84
CA GLN A 16 10.09 -8.26 2.97
C GLN A 16 9.82 -7.50 1.68
N GLU A 17 10.55 -7.84 0.63
CA GLU A 17 10.28 -7.30 -0.69
C GLU A 17 8.96 -7.90 -1.18
N TYR A 18 7.94 -7.08 -1.25
CA TYR A 18 6.68 -7.46 -1.87
C TYR A 18 6.88 -7.53 -3.38
N GLU A 19 6.45 -8.63 -3.98
CA GLU A 19 6.21 -8.71 -5.42
C GLU A 19 4.71 -8.66 -5.65
N THR A 20 4.23 -7.52 -6.11
CA THR A 20 2.81 -7.35 -6.42
C THR A 20 2.52 -7.69 -7.88
N THR A 21 1.26 -8.07 -8.17
CA THR A 21 0.78 -8.28 -9.54
C THR A 21 0.62 -6.95 -10.25
N LEU A 22 0.03 -5.96 -9.57
CA LEU A 22 -0.02 -4.60 -10.08
C LEU A 22 1.33 -3.93 -9.87
N ARG A 23 1.93 -3.48 -10.96
CA ARG A 23 3.23 -2.80 -10.95
C ARG A 23 3.21 -1.58 -11.85
N CYS A 24 3.96 -0.57 -11.46
CA CYS A 24 4.24 0.58 -12.31
C CYS A 24 5.67 1.08 -12.12
N ASP A 25 6.58 0.60 -12.93
CA ASP A 25 7.99 1.01 -12.85
C ASP A 25 8.22 2.39 -13.46
N ASP A 26 7.42 2.77 -14.47
CA ASP A 26 7.56 4.01 -15.25
C ASP A 26 6.60 5.13 -14.83
N CYS A 27 5.78 4.92 -13.80
CA CYS A 27 4.86 5.93 -13.31
C CYS A 27 5.62 7.14 -12.73
N PRO A 28 5.05 8.35 -12.82
CA PRO A 28 5.65 9.54 -12.24
C PRO A 28 5.87 9.40 -10.74
N ALA A 29 7.01 9.89 -10.26
CA ALA A 29 7.35 9.88 -8.85
C ALA A 29 6.98 11.21 -8.18
N LEU A 30 6.48 11.11 -6.94
CA LEU A 30 6.16 12.25 -6.10
C LEU A 30 6.86 12.12 -4.75
N PRO A 31 7.45 13.22 -4.24
CA PRO A 31 7.97 13.23 -2.88
C PRO A 31 6.84 13.11 -1.87
N VAL A 32 7.04 12.30 -0.85
CA VAL A 32 6.11 12.16 0.28
C VAL A 32 6.47 13.18 1.34
N GLU A 33 5.52 14.01 1.73
CA GLU A 33 5.69 14.99 2.79
C GLU A 33 5.31 14.41 4.15
N ARG A 34 4.17 13.71 4.20
CA ARG A 34 3.71 12.97 5.40
C ARG A 34 2.56 12.03 5.06
N VAL A 35 2.39 11.01 5.88
CA VAL A 35 1.22 10.14 5.86
C VAL A 35 0.18 10.67 6.85
N ILE A 36 -1.08 10.75 6.43
CA ILE A 36 -2.20 11.23 7.25
C ILE A 36 -2.87 10.05 7.98
N ASP A 37 -3.20 9.01 7.22
CA ASP A 37 -3.80 7.77 7.69
C ASP A 37 -3.49 6.63 6.71
N GLY A 38 -4.17 5.48 6.82
CA GLY A 38 -3.87 4.30 6.01
C GLY A 38 -4.09 4.42 4.51
N ASP A 39 -4.87 5.40 4.06
CA ASP A 39 -5.19 5.60 2.63
C ASP A 39 -4.99 7.03 2.14
N THR A 40 -4.36 7.90 2.93
CA THR A 40 -4.18 9.32 2.59
C THR A 40 -2.78 9.79 2.97
N LEU A 41 -2.11 10.47 2.03
CA LEU A 41 -0.80 11.06 2.25
C LEU A 41 -0.67 12.41 1.55
N ASP A 42 0.15 13.29 2.10
CA ASP A 42 0.55 14.56 1.48
C ASP A 42 1.79 14.33 0.64
N THR A 43 1.77 14.83 -0.57
CA THR A 43 2.85 14.73 -1.56
C THR A 43 3.20 16.10 -2.12
N GLY A 44 4.28 16.16 -2.90
CA GLY A 44 4.64 17.38 -3.61
C GLY A 44 3.60 17.89 -4.61
N ALA A 45 2.65 17.06 -5.04
CA ALA A 45 1.54 17.46 -5.90
C ALA A 45 0.26 17.83 -5.12
N GLY A 46 0.24 17.61 -3.81
CA GLY A 46 -0.91 17.82 -2.95
C GLY A 46 -1.34 16.57 -2.19
N ARG A 47 -2.51 16.62 -1.57
CA ARG A 47 -3.05 15.50 -0.82
C ARG A 47 -3.60 14.43 -1.77
N VAL A 48 -3.10 13.21 -1.59
CA VAL A 48 -3.48 12.03 -2.37
C VAL A 48 -4.29 11.08 -1.49
N ARG A 49 -5.44 10.66 -2.00
CA ARG A 49 -6.24 9.53 -1.49
C ARG A 49 -5.98 8.32 -2.40
N LEU A 50 -5.55 7.21 -1.84
CA LEU A 50 -5.35 5.98 -2.59
C LEU A 50 -6.68 5.57 -3.26
N PHE A 51 -6.64 5.33 -4.56
CA PHE A 51 -7.84 5.11 -5.35
C PHE A 51 -8.50 3.75 -5.07
N GLY A 52 -7.70 2.73 -4.92
CA GLY A 52 -8.15 1.34 -4.96
C GLY A 52 -8.57 0.74 -3.63
N VAL A 53 -8.45 1.48 -2.53
CA VAL A 53 -8.65 0.92 -1.19
C VAL A 53 -9.45 1.85 -0.29
N ASP A 54 -9.96 1.26 0.77
CA ASP A 54 -10.59 1.96 1.89
C ASP A 54 -10.05 1.35 3.18
N THR A 55 -9.39 2.17 4.00
CA THR A 55 -8.80 1.74 5.26
C THR A 55 -9.65 2.18 6.45
N PRO A 56 -9.49 1.56 7.63
CA PRO A 56 -10.24 1.95 8.83
C PRO A 56 -10.05 3.43 9.16
N GLU A 57 -11.13 4.05 9.60
CA GLU A 57 -11.15 5.43 10.05
C GLU A 57 -10.57 5.58 11.46
N ARG A 58 -10.19 6.81 11.82
CA ARG A 58 -9.67 7.11 13.16
C ARG A 58 -10.65 6.64 14.23
N GLY A 59 -10.13 5.90 15.21
CA GLY A 59 -10.90 5.31 16.30
C GLY A 59 -11.46 3.92 16.00
N GLU A 60 -11.40 3.47 14.75
CA GLU A 60 -11.76 2.11 14.38
C GLU A 60 -10.59 1.14 14.61
N GLN A 61 -10.92 -0.13 14.78
CA GLN A 61 -9.94 -1.21 14.85
C GLN A 61 -9.09 -1.24 13.56
N CYS A 62 -7.80 -1.51 13.71
CA CYS A 62 -6.83 -1.59 12.62
C CYS A 62 -6.38 -0.24 12.01
N PHE A 63 -6.90 0.89 12.48
CA PHE A 63 -6.49 2.20 11.99
C PHE A 63 -4.98 2.44 12.09
N ASN A 64 -4.40 2.19 13.25
CA ASN A 64 -2.98 2.43 13.48
C ASN A 64 -2.09 1.50 12.65
N GLN A 65 -2.49 0.24 12.49
CA GLN A 65 -1.73 -0.73 11.69
C GLN A 65 -1.71 -0.34 10.22
N ALA A 66 -2.85 0.08 9.66
CA ALA A 66 -2.93 0.54 8.28
C ALA A 66 -2.10 1.81 8.04
N THR A 67 -2.15 2.76 8.96
CA THR A 67 -1.36 3.99 8.88
C THR A 67 0.15 3.70 8.89
N ARG A 68 0.62 2.85 9.80
CA ARG A 68 2.04 2.45 9.85
C ARG A 68 2.46 1.73 8.58
N ALA A 69 1.62 0.86 8.05
CA ALA A 69 1.92 0.16 6.81
C ALA A 69 2.12 1.14 5.65
N LEU A 70 1.24 2.14 5.52
CA LEU A 70 1.42 3.16 4.49
C LEU A 70 2.69 3.98 4.71
N GLU A 71 3.03 4.35 5.94
CA GLU A 71 4.27 5.05 6.26
C GLU A 71 5.51 4.26 5.80
N GLU A 72 5.55 2.97 6.09
CA GLU A 72 6.66 2.09 5.70
C GLU A 72 6.75 1.90 4.19
N LEU A 73 5.61 1.66 3.52
CA LEU A 73 5.56 1.43 2.07
C LEU A 73 5.86 2.69 1.26
N ALA A 74 5.36 3.83 1.70
CA ALA A 74 5.53 5.10 1.00
C ALA A 74 6.97 5.62 1.10
N GLY A 75 7.60 5.49 2.27
CA GLY A 75 8.93 6.04 2.48
C GLY A 75 8.99 7.52 2.15
N GLY A 76 10.03 7.94 1.45
CA GLY A 76 10.24 9.34 1.02
C GLY A 76 9.70 9.67 -0.37
N LYS A 77 9.32 8.67 -1.15
CA LYS A 77 8.90 8.84 -2.55
C LYS A 77 7.96 7.72 -2.96
N VAL A 78 6.91 8.07 -3.70
CA VAL A 78 5.96 7.12 -4.30
C VAL A 78 5.84 7.39 -5.79
N LYS A 79 5.38 6.40 -6.53
CA LYS A 79 4.95 6.52 -7.92
C LYS A 79 3.43 6.51 -7.94
N VAL A 80 2.83 7.18 -8.92
CA VAL A 80 1.38 7.35 -8.99
C VAL A 80 0.84 7.08 -10.39
N GLU A 81 -0.34 6.47 -10.45
CA GLU A 81 -1.08 6.22 -11.67
C GLU A 81 -2.48 6.82 -11.55
N VAL A 82 -2.91 7.54 -12.58
CA VAL A 82 -4.24 8.13 -12.60
C VAL A 82 -5.33 7.05 -12.75
N GLY A 83 -6.43 7.25 -12.05
CA GLY A 83 -7.65 6.48 -12.22
C GLY A 83 -8.65 7.20 -13.15
N PRO A 84 -9.88 6.68 -13.26
CA PRO A 84 -10.92 7.28 -14.10
C PRO A 84 -11.43 8.63 -13.57
N ARG A 85 -11.17 8.94 -12.32
CA ARG A 85 -11.48 10.24 -11.70
C ARG A 85 -10.22 10.82 -11.08
N LEU A 86 -9.94 12.09 -11.36
CA LEU A 86 -8.73 12.73 -10.86
C LEU A 86 -8.84 13.20 -9.41
N ARG A 87 -10.04 13.63 -8.97
CA ARG A 87 -10.28 14.16 -7.63
C ARG A 87 -11.56 13.62 -7.03
N ASP A 88 -11.58 13.53 -5.71
CA ASP A 88 -12.80 13.24 -4.96
C ASP A 88 -13.58 14.54 -4.64
N SER A 89 -14.73 14.39 -3.97
CA SER A 89 -15.57 15.52 -3.56
C SER A 89 -14.90 16.47 -2.55
N ASN A 90 -13.84 16.01 -1.89
CA ASN A 90 -13.06 16.81 -0.93
C ASN A 90 -11.82 17.45 -1.58
N GLY A 91 -11.65 17.34 -2.88
CA GLY A 91 -10.53 17.92 -3.63
C GLY A 91 -9.22 17.15 -3.53
N ARG A 92 -9.22 15.97 -2.91
CA ARG A 92 -8.02 15.12 -2.85
C ARG A 92 -7.75 14.49 -4.22
N LEU A 93 -6.48 14.41 -4.60
CA LEU A 93 -6.06 13.67 -5.79
C LEU A 93 -6.32 12.17 -5.58
N LEU A 94 -6.90 11.53 -6.58
CA LEU A 94 -7.18 10.09 -6.56
C LEU A 94 -6.19 9.36 -7.45
N TYR A 95 -5.22 8.69 -6.84
CA TYR A 95 -4.19 7.93 -7.54
C TYR A 95 -4.10 6.50 -7.01
N TYR A 96 -3.81 5.56 -7.89
CA TYR A 96 -3.18 4.31 -7.49
C TYR A 96 -1.73 4.62 -7.13
N VAL A 97 -1.27 4.13 -6.00
CA VAL A 97 0.04 4.45 -5.44
C VAL A 97 0.94 3.21 -5.50
N TYR A 98 2.18 3.45 -5.90
CA TYR A 98 3.21 2.42 -5.99
C TYR A 98 4.41 2.83 -5.15
N THR A 99 5.10 1.84 -4.61
CA THR A 99 6.38 2.07 -3.94
C THR A 99 7.42 2.59 -4.94
N GLU A 100 8.52 3.11 -4.45
CA GLU A 100 9.62 3.57 -5.32
C GLU A 100 10.13 2.46 -6.24
N SER A 101 10.08 1.20 -5.79
CA SER A 101 10.44 0.01 -6.58
C SER A 101 9.34 -0.48 -7.53
N GLY A 102 8.17 0.16 -7.56
CA GLY A 102 7.10 -0.11 -8.51
C GLY A 102 6.04 -1.11 -8.04
N ASN A 103 6.05 -1.55 -6.80
CA ASN A 103 5.03 -2.43 -6.25
C ASN A 103 3.79 -1.65 -5.83
N SER A 104 2.59 -2.20 -6.09
CA SER A 104 1.33 -1.55 -5.73
C SER A 104 1.12 -1.49 -4.22
N VAL A 105 1.04 -0.29 -3.68
CA VAL A 105 0.69 -0.05 -2.28
C VAL A 105 -0.76 -0.43 -2.01
N ASP A 106 -1.67 -0.11 -2.93
CA ASP A 106 -3.09 -0.52 -2.86
C ASP A 106 -3.22 -2.04 -2.72
N GLU A 107 -2.55 -2.79 -3.57
CA GLU A 107 -2.57 -4.26 -3.52
C GLU A 107 -1.99 -4.81 -2.21
N ILE A 108 -0.85 -4.27 -1.74
CA ILE A 108 -0.22 -4.72 -0.50
C ILE A 108 -1.14 -4.51 0.71
N LEU A 109 -1.79 -3.37 0.81
CA LEU A 109 -2.70 -3.08 1.93
C LEU A 109 -3.89 -4.05 1.97
N VAL A 110 -4.44 -4.40 0.81
CA VAL A 110 -5.52 -5.39 0.70
C VAL A 110 -5.00 -6.81 1.00
N LEU A 111 -3.86 -7.16 0.41
CA LEU A 111 -3.21 -8.46 0.60
C LEU A 111 -2.89 -8.75 2.08
N GLU A 112 -2.45 -7.73 2.81
CA GLU A 112 -2.09 -7.81 4.23
C GLU A 112 -3.31 -7.74 5.18
N GLY A 113 -4.51 -7.60 4.65
CA GLY A 113 -5.74 -7.49 5.45
C GLY A 113 -5.79 -6.21 6.30
N LEU A 114 -5.28 -5.09 5.75
CA LEU A 114 -5.27 -3.77 6.38
C LEU A 114 -6.21 -2.78 5.70
N ALA A 115 -6.68 -3.11 4.51
CA ALA A 115 -7.61 -2.31 3.72
C ALA A 115 -8.66 -3.19 3.06
N ARG A 116 -9.83 -2.62 2.85
CA ARG A 116 -10.84 -3.17 1.93
C ARG A 116 -10.57 -2.63 0.54
N ALA A 117 -10.90 -3.40 -0.48
CA ALA A 117 -10.85 -2.93 -1.86
C ALA A 117 -12.00 -1.93 -2.11
N TRP A 118 -11.70 -0.89 -2.89
CA TRP A 118 -12.72 0.03 -3.36
C TRP A 118 -13.58 -0.64 -4.42
N THR A 119 -14.91 -0.57 -4.27
CA THR A 119 -15.84 -1.39 -5.05
C THR A 119 -16.60 -0.65 -6.15
N ARG A 120 -16.50 0.69 -6.22
CA ARG A 120 -17.38 1.49 -7.07
C ARG A 120 -16.87 1.68 -8.48
N ASP A 121 -15.58 1.97 -8.64
CA ASP A 121 -14.95 2.25 -9.93
C ASP A 121 -13.44 2.00 -9.88
N GLY A 122 -12.75 2.24 -10.98
CA GLY A 122 -11.31 2.08 -11.11
C GLY A 122 -10.93 0.91 -12.01
N GLN A 123 -9.84 1.10 -12.77
CA GLN A 123 -9.35 0.08 -13.69
C GLN A 123 -8.83 -1.18 -12.99
N HIS A 124 -8.46 -1.08 -11.72
CA HIS A 124 -7.96 -2.22 -10.93
C HIS A 124 -8.99 -2.76 -9.93
N ARG A 125 -10.22 -2.28 -9.99
CA ARG A 125 -11.29 -2.65 -9.05
C ARG A 125 -11.50 -4.16 -8.94
N ASP A 126 -11.69 -4.82 -10.06
CA ASP A 126 -12.05 -6.24 -10.06
C ASP A 126 -10.89 -7.10 -9.56
N PHE A 127 -9.67 -6.74 -9.92
CA PHE A 127 -8.47 -7.41 -9.42
C PHE A 127 -8.34 -7.26 -7.89
N LEU A 128 -8.46 -6.04 -7.37
CA LEU A 128 -8.34 -5.77 -5.93
C LEU A 128 -9.46 -6.42 -5.12
N ASN A 129 -10.67 -6.49 -5.66
CA ASN A 129 -11.77 -7.24 -5.03
C ASN A 129 -11.45 -8.73 -4.92
N GLY A 130 -10.78 -9.30 -5.90
CA GLY A 130 -10.31 -10.68 -5.85
C GLY A 130 -9.26 -10.90 -4.76
N VAL A 131 -8.32 -9.97 -4.63
CA VAL A 131 -7.30 -10.00 -3.56
C VAL A 131 -7.96 -9.92 -2.17
N GLU A 132 -8.95 -9.05 -2.00
CA GLU A 132 -9.71 -8.95 -0.75
C GLU A 132 -10.42 -10.27 -0.41
N ALA A 133 -11.09 -10.88 -1.40
CA ALA A 133 -11.78 -12.15 -1.20
C ALA A 133 -10.84 -13.25 -0.71
N ASP A 134 -9.64 -13.32 -1.26
CA ASP A 134 -8.61 -14.27 -0.84
C ASP A 134 -8.09 -13.98 0.57
N ALA A 135 -7.83 -12.72 0.90
CA ALA A 135 -7.40 -12.31 2.23
C ALA A 135 -8.47 -12.61 3.29
N LEU A 136 -9.73 -12.33 2.99
CA LEU A 136 -10.87 -12.63 3.86
C LEU A 136 -11.00 -14.14 4.10
N ALA A 137 -10.93 -14.95 3.05
CA ALA A 137 -11.03 -16.41 3.14
C ALA A 137 -9.89 -17.00 3.97
N ALA A 138 -8.69 -16.45 3.87
CA ALA A 138 -7.51 -16.88 4.63
C ALA A 138 -7.46 -16.33 6.06
N GLY A 139 -8.34 -15.40 6.43
CA GLY A 139 -8.30 -14.73 7.74
C GLY A 139 -7.05 -13.89 7.94
N THR A 140 -6.55 -13.25 6.89
CA THR A 140 -5.28 -12.53 6.87
C THR A 140 -5.41 -11.15 7.52
N GLY A 141 -4.43 -10.81 8.36
CA GLY A 141 -4.22 -9.47 8.86
C GLY A 141 -5.24 -8.99 9.88
N CYS A 142 -5.14 -7.72 10.24
CA CYS A 142 -5.95 -7.15 11.31
C CYS A 142 -7.45 -7.17 11.02
N LEU A 143 -7.87 -6.94 9.78
CA LEU A 143 -9.29 -6.89 9.43
C LEU A 143 -9.98 -8.27 9.46
N TRP A 144 -9.26 -9.33 9.11
CA TRP A 144 -9.86 -10.63 8.84
C TRP A 144 -9.51 -11.71 9.86
N GLN A 145 -8.69 -11.39 10.85
CA GLN A 145 -8.40 -12.30 11.96
C GLN A 145 -9.69 -12.69 12.70
N ARG A 146 -9.82 -13.97 13.00
CA ARG A 146 -10.93 -14.54 13.77
C ARG A 146 -10.51 -14.87 15.20
#